data_27f53cdb5d7419b559364e250385f0a2
#
_entry.id   27f53cdb5d7419b559364e250385f0a2
#
_cell.length_a   1.000
_cell.length_b   1.000
_cell.length_c   1.000
_cell.angle_alpha   90.00
_cell.angle_beta   90.00
_cell.angle_gamma   90.00
#
_symmetry.space_group_name_H-M   'P 1'
#
loop_
_entity.id
_entity.type
_entity.pdbx_description
1 polymer ?
#
loop_
_entity_poly.entity_id
_entity_poly.type
_entity_poly.pdbx_seq_one_letter_code
_entity_poly.pdbx_strand_id
1 'polypeptide(L)'
;DVFESLSLAVRPGERLAIVGPSGAGKSTLFQLLMRHYDPVAGAIRIDGVPIRDMALRDLRRLIALVPQDPVIFATSVADNIRLGNPAASDEAIRNAARQAAADDFIARLPQGYDTLVGERGVTLSGGERQRIAIARAILRDAPILLLDEATSALDAENERAVQTALDHAMQGRTSLVIAHRLATIRAADRIVVLDRGRIAEEGDHAALVARDGLYARLAALQFGDPGA
;
A
#
# COMPACT_ATOMS: atom_id res chain seq x y z
N ASP A 1 -6.46 4.97 -23.79
CA ASP A 1 -6.51 3.80 -22.91
C ASP A 1 -5.17 3.64 -22.21
N VAL A 2 -5.20 3.38 -20.88
CA VAL A 2 -3.98 3.17 -20.08
C VAL A 2 -3.47 1.73 -20.25
N PHE A 3 -4.39 0.77 -20.35
CA PHE A 3 -4.10 -0.63 -20.60
C PHE A 3 -4.78 -1.07 -21.91
N GLU A 4 -4.01 -1.70 -22.79
CA GLU A 4 -4.57 -2.28 -24.04
C GLU A 4 -4.86 -3.79 -23.89
N SER A 5 -4.03 -4.49 -23.10
CA SER A 5 -4.16 -5.92 -22.85
C SER A 5 -3.29 -6.28 -21.63
N LEU A 6 -3.86 -6.17 -20.43
CA LEU A 6 -3.20 -6.54 -19.18
C LEU A 6 -3.83 -7.81 -18.63
N SER A 7 -3.05 -8.89 -18.55
CA SER A 7 -3.46 -10.11 -17.86
C SER A 7 -2.49 -10.40 -16.72
N LEU A 8 -3.01 -10.40 -15.50
CA LEU A 8 -2.23 -10.60 -14.27
C LEU A 8 -3.04 -11.45 -13.30
N ALA A 9 -2.44 -12.53 -12.82
CA ALA A 9 -3.00 -13.34 -11.74
C ALA A 9 -2.12 -13.18 -10.49
N VAL A 10 -2.76 -13.02 -9.34
CA VAL A 10 -2.08 -12.93 -8.03
C VAL A 10 -2.58 -14.06 -7.16
N ARG A 11 -1.66 -14.78 -6.51
CA ARG A 11 -1.98 -15.92 -5.65
C ARG A 11 -2.40 -15.45 -4.27
N PRO A 12 -3.28 -16.18 -3.58
CA PRO A 12 -3.58 -15.88 -2.18
C PRO A 12 -2.31 -15.86 -1.33
N GLY A 13 -2.16 -14.82 -0.50
CA GLY A 13 -1.00 -14.63 0.37
C GLY A 13 0.27 -14.12 -0.33
N GLU A 14 0.24 -13.93 -1.65
CA GLU A 14 1.39 -13.44 -2.43
C GLU A 14 1.65 -11.96 -2.15
N ARG A 15 2.94 -11.61 -2.03
CA ARG A 15 3.43 -10.22 -2.06
C ARG A 15 3.93 -9.89 -3.45
N LEU A 16 3.14 -9.14 -4.21
CA LEU A 16 3.44 -8.72 -5.57
C LEU A 16 3.94 -7.27 -5.58
N ALA A 17 5.17 -7.06 -6.02
CA ALA A 17 5.67 -5.71 -6.30
C ALA A 17 5.34 -5.30 -7.73
N ILE A 18 4.83 -4.09 -7.89
CA ILE A 18 4.53 -3.47 -9.18
C ILE A 18 5.48 -2.30 -9.35
N VAL A 19 6.35 -2.40 -10.35
CA VAL A 19 7.36 -1.39 -10.67
C VAL A 19 7.17 -0.90 -12.11
N GLY A 20 7.78 0.21 -12.47
CA GLY A 20 7.74 0.75 -13.82
C GLY A 20 7.91 2.26 -13.84
N PRO A 21 8.15 2.86 -15.01
CA PRO A 21 8.31 4.29 -15.15
C PRO A 21 7.05 5.06 -14.72
N SER A 22 7.20 6.38 -14.54
CA SER A 22 6.05 7.26 -14.31
C SER A 22 5.09 7.17 -15.49
N GLY A 23 3.78 7.14 -15.22
CA GLY A 23 2.76 7.01 -16.25
C GLY A 23 2.53 5.59 -16.82
N ALA A 24 3.23 4.56 -16.32
CA ALA A 24 3.05 3.17 -16.78
C ALA A 24 1.68 2.55 -16.42
N GLY A 25 0.86 3.23 -15.60
CA GLY A 25 -0.47 2.77 -15.22
C GLY A 25 -0.58 2.15 -13.83
N LYS A 26 0.50 2.17 -13.01
CA LYS A 26 0.51 1.53 -11.68
C LYS A 26 -0.64 1.96 -10.78
N SER A 27 -0.83 3.25 -10.57
CA SER A 27 -1.94 3.78 -9.74
C SER A 27 -3.30 3.55 -10.39
N THR A 28 -3.40 3.55 -11.74
CA THR A 28 -4.63 3.21 -12.45
C THR A 28 -5.07 1.76 -12.16
N LEU A 29 -4.12 0.83 -12.02
CA LEU A 29 -4.42 -0.55 -11.63
C LEU A 29 -5.12 -0.60 -10.26
N PHE A 30 -4.64 0.17 -9.28
CA PHE A 30 -5.28 0.26 -7.96
C PHE A 30 -6.68 0.89 -8.04
N GLN A 31 -6.83 1.93 -8.86
CA GLN A 31 -8.15 2.55 -9.07
C GLN A 31 -9.17 1.58 -9.68
N LEU A 32 -8.73 0.72 -10.61
CA LEU A 32 -9.56 -0.33 -11.19
C LEU A 32 -9.90 -1.42 -10.16
N LEU A 33 -8.93 -1.85 -9.34
CA LEU A 33 -9.16 -2.82 -8.25
C LEU A 33 -10.15 -2.29 -7.21
N MET A 34 -10.07 -1.01 -6.86
CA MET A 34 -10.99 -0.33 -5.95
C MET A 34 -12.34 0.01 -6.61
N ARG A 35 -12.46 -0.28 -7.91
CA ARG A 35 -13.63 0.02 -8.75
C ARG A 35 -14.04 1.48 -8.66
N HIS A 36 -13.03 2.39 -8.78
CA HIS A 36 -13.28 3.80 -9.06
C HIS A 36 -13.66 3.98 -10.52
N TYR A 37 -13.21 3.08 -11.38
CA TYR A 37 -13.57 2.93 -12.79
C TYR A 37 -13.77 1.46 -13.11
N ASP A 38 -14.72 1.13 -14.00
CA ASP A 38 -14.84 -0.20 -14.57
C ASP A 38 -13.96 -0.29 -15.84
N PRO A 39 -13.34 -1.45 -16.12
CA PRO A 39 -12.60 -1.64 -17.36
C PRO A 39 -13.55 -1.62 -18.56
N VAL A 40 -13.10 -1.00 -19.68
CA VAL A 40 -13.87 -0.94 -20.94
C VAL A 40 -14.05 -2.34 -21.53
N ALA A 41 -13.04 -3.20 -21.40
CA ALA A 41 -13.06 -4.60 -21.84
C ALA A 41 -12.34 -5.49 -20.84
N GLY A 42 -12.59 -6.79 -20.90
CA GLY A 42 -12.05 -7.75 -19.96
C GLY A 42 -12.78 -7.76 -18.61
N ALA A 43 -12.19 -8.36 -17.60
CA ALA A 43 -12.76 -8.45 -16.26
C ALA A 43 -11.68 -8.58 -15.19
N ILE A 44 -11.91 -7.91 -14.07
CA ILE A 44 -11.13 -8.10 -12.83
C ILE A 44 -11.94 -9.04 -11.94
N ARG A 45 -11.28 -10.04 -11.35
CA ARG A 45 -11.93 -11.05 -10.52
C ARG A 45 -11.21 -11.19 -9.18
N ILE A 46 -11.99 -11.40 -8.13
CA ILE A 46 -11.50 -11.84 -6.81
C ILE A 46 -12.15 -13.20 -6.54
N ASP A 47 -11.34 -14.22 -6.28
CA ASP A 47 -11.78 -15.60 -6.08
C ASP A 47 -12.75 -16.11 -7.17
N GLY A 48 -12.45 -15.76 -8.43
CA GLY A 48 -13.25 -16.13 -9.60
C GLY A 48 -14.49 -15.26 -9.84
N VAL A 49 -14.90 -14.41 -8.88
CA VAL A 49 -16.08 -13.53 -9.00
C VAL A 49 -15.66 -12.19 -9.63
N PRO A 50 -16.30 -11.76 -10.75
CA PRO A 50 -16.02 -10.45 -11.32
C PRO A 50 -16.37 -9.34 -10.32
N ILE A 51 -15.47 -8.40 -10.10
CA ILE A 51 -15.69 -7.31 -9.13
C ILE A 51 -16.86 -6.39 -9.54
N ARG A 52 -17.19 -6.34 -10.82
CA ARG A 52 -18.36 -5.60 -11.35
C ARG A 52 -19.70 -6.15 -10.85
N ASP A 53 -19.73 -7.45 -10.54
CA ASP A 53 -20.91 -8.15 -10.07
C ASP A 53 -21.06 -8.09 -8.54
N MET A 54 -20.06 -7.59 -7.84
CA MET A 54 -20.07 -7.38 -6.39
C MET A 54 -20.74 -6.04 -6.03
N ALA A 55 -21.44 -5.98 -4.91
CA ALA A 55 -21.81 -4.70 -4.32
C ALA A 55 -20.53 -3.95 -3.91
N LEU A 56 -20.44 -2.63 -4.18
CA LEU A 56 -19.25 -1.82 -3.87
C LEU A 56 -18.85 -1.91 -2.38
N ARG A 57 -19.82 -1.99 -1.50
CA ARG A 57 -19.60 -2.15 -0.06
C ARG A 57 -18.84 -3.44 0.25
N ASP A 58 -19.21 -4.55 -0.39
CA ASP A 58 -18.63 -5.86 -0.13
C ASP A 58 -17.24 -5.96 -0.79
N LEU A 59 -17.08 -5.47 -2.01
CA LEU A 59 -15.77 -5.35 -2.65
C LEU A 59 -14.79 -4.54 -1.77
N ARG A 60 -15.22 -3.37 -1.30
CA ARG A 60 -14.36 -2.52 -0.47
C ARG A 60 -14.06 -3.10 0.90
N ARG A 61 -14.82 -4.07 1.40
CA ARG A 61 -14.48 -4.82 2.62
C ARG A 61 -13.34 -5.81 2.41
N LEU A 62 -13.17 -6.31 1.18
CA LEU A 62 -12.10 -7.23 0.82
C LEU A 62 -10.74 -6.53 0.63
N ILE A 63 -10.73 -5.20 0.51
CA ILE A 63 -9.54 -4.44 0.15
C ILE A 63 -9.24 -3.36 1.19
N ALA A 64 -8.02 -3.34 1.70
CA ALA A 64 -7.45 -2.21 2.43
C ALA A 64 -6.46 -1.47 1.53
N LEU A 65 -6.45 -0.15 1.59
CA LEU A 65 -5.53 0.71 0.84
C LEU A 65 -4.72 1.56 1.81
N VAL A 66 -3.41 1.56 1.64
CA VAL A 66 -2.50 2.56 2.21
C VAL A 66 -2.05 3.45 1.05
N PRO A 67 -2.55 4.68 0.96
CA PRO A 67 -2.22 5.58 -0.15
C PRO A 67 -0.85 6.23 0.04
N GLN A 68 -0.31 6.77 -1.04
CA GLN A 68 0.94 7.53 -1.04
C GLN A 68 0.86 8.76 -0.11
N ASP A 69 -0.19 9.56 -0.22
CA ASP A 69 -0.45 10.72 0.62
C ASP A 69 -1.70 10.48 1.48
N PRO A 70 -1.53 10.04 2.74
CA PRO A 70 -2.67 9.75 3.60
C PRO A 70 -3.43 11.02 4.00
N VAL A 71 -4.74 11.00 3.79
CA VAL A 71 -5.62 12.06 4.30
C VAL A 71 -5.82 11.86 5.80
N ILE A 72 -5.54 12.91 6.57
CA ILE A 72 -5.86 13.01 8.00
C ILE A 72 -7.05 13.94 8.16
N PHE A 73 -8.12 13.44 8.74
CA PHE A 73 -9.33 14.22 8.98
C PHE A 73 -9.19 15.08 10.24
N ALA A 74 -9.85 16.21 10.25
CA ALA A 74 -9.87 17.17 11.38
C ALA A 74 -10.72 16.61 12.55
N THR A 75 -10.22 15.53 13.17
CA THR A 75 -10.84 14.83 14.31
C THR A 75 -9.74 14.27 15.20
N SER A 76 -10.08 13.44 16.20
CA SER A 76 -9.08 12.80 17.08
C SER A 76 -8.21 11.79 16.32
N VAL A 77 -7.04 11.47 16.87
CA VAL A 77 -6.19 10.38 16.36
C VAL A 77 -6.94 9.06 16.38
N ALA A 78 -7.66 8.77 17.49
CA ALA A 78 -8.47 7.56 17.62
C ALA A 78 -9.51 7.43 16.52
N ASP A 79 -10.26 8.51 16.23
CA ASP A 79 -11.28 8.49 15.19
C ASP A 79 -10.68 8.38 13.80
N ASN A 80 -9.51 8.98 13.58
CA ASN A 80 -8.77 8.78 12.34
C ASN A 80 -8.41 7.30 12.13
N ILE A 81 -7.98 6.58 13.15
CA ILE A 81 -7.69 5.13 13.05
C ILE A 81 -8.99 4.33 12.90
N ARG A 82 -10.05 4.71 13.64
CA ARG A 82 -11.38 4.07 13.63
C ARG A 82 -12.03 4.05 12.24
N LEU A 83 -11.63 4.92 11.32
CA LEU A 83 -12.07 4.85 9.92
C LEU A 83 -11.79 3.50 9.25
N GLY A 84 -10.80 2.76 9.71
CA GLY A 84 -10.55 1.39 9.24
C GLY A 84 -11.71 0.43 9.56
N ASN A 85 -12.26 0.55 10.78
CA ASN A 85 -13.43 -0.21 11.23
C ASN A 85 -14.23 0.62 12.26
N PRO A 86 -15.35 1.24 11.86
CA PRO A 86 -16.16 2.08 12.74
C PRO A 86 -16.72 1.38 14.00
N ALA A 87 -16.83 0.05 13.97
CA ALA A 87 -17.32 -0.74 15.09
C ALA A 87 -16.21 -1.21 16.06
N ALA A 88 -14.94 -0.85 15.79
CA ALA A 88 -13.81 -1.28 16.58
C ALA A 88 -13.83 -0.67 18.00
N SER A 89 -13.45 -1.48 18.99
CA SER A 89 -13.21 -1.02 20.35
C SER A 89 -11.94 -0.16 20.44
N ASP A 90 -11.83 0.64 21.50
CA ASP A 90 -10.62 1.44 21.76
C ASP A 90 -9.36 0.55 21.95
N GLU A 91 -9.54 -0.64 22.50
CA GLU A 91 -8.45 -1.62 22.61
C GLU A 91 -7.96 -2.09 21.23
N ALA A 92 -8.88 -2.37 20.30
CA ALA A 92 -8.54 -2.75 18.93
C ALA A 92 -7.82 -1.61 18.21
N ILE A 93 -8.24 -0.35 18.42
CA ILE A 93 -7.57 0.84 17.87
C ILE A 93 -6.14 0.94 18.39
N ARG A 94 -5.93 0.82 19.72
CA ARG A 94 -4.61 0.85 20.34
C ARG A 94 -3.72 -0.31 19.85
N ASN A 95 -4.29 -1.51 19.67
CA ASN A 95 -3.57 -2.64 19.13
C ASN A 95 -3.12 -2.40 17.67
N ALA A 96 -4.00 -1.89 16.82
CA ALA A 96 -3.65 -1.51 15.45
C ALA A 96 -2.58 -0.41 15.40
N ALA A 97 -2.64 0.58 16.31
CA ALA A 97 -1.64 1.62 16.43
C ALA A 97 -0.27 1.07 16.84
N ARG A 98 -0.21 0.12 17.78
CA ARG A 98 1.04 -0.55 18.17
C ARG A 98 1.65 -1.33 17.02
N GLN A 99 0.84 -2.10 16.29
CA GLN A 99 1.32 -2.84 15.11
C GLN A 99 1.80 -1.92 13.99
N ALA A 100 1.22 -0.73 13.89
CA ALA A 100 1.64 0.31 12.96
C ALA A 100 2.81 1.18 13.46
N ALA A 101 3.47 0.81 14.58
CA ALA A 101 4.50 1.61 15.24
C ALA A 101 4.07 3.07 15.50
N ALA A 102 2.77 3.28 15.76
CA ALA A 102 2.19 4.61 15.97
C ALA A 102 2.01 4.96 17.45
N ASP A 103 1.92 3.97 18.34
CA ASP A 103 1.58 4.17 19.75
C ASP A 103 2.54 5.13 20.48
N ASP A 104 3.85 4.99 20.22
CA ASP A 104 4.88 5.80 20.86
C ASP A 104 4.77 7.29 20.54
N PHE A 105 4.52 7.66 19.28
CA PHE A 105 4.34 9.06 18.94
C PHE A 105 2.99 9.58 19.42
N ILE A 106 1.93 8.75 19.37
CA ILE A 106 0.61 9.12 19.87
C ILE A 106 0.66 9.43 21.36
N ALA A 107 1.40 8.63 22.16
CA ALA A 107 1.57 8.85 23.59
C ALA A 107 2.28 10.18 23.92
N ARG A 108 3.08 10.73 23.00
CA ARG A 108 3.74 12.04 23.15
C ARG A 108 2.86 13.22 22.78
N LEU A 109 1.71 12.99 22.14
CA LEU A 109 0.79 14.07 21.81
C LEU A 109 0.08 14.61 23.07
N PRO A 110 -0.35 15.88 23.11
CA PRO A 110 -0.88 16.53 24.32
C PRO A 110 -2.03 15.78 24.99
N GLN A 111 -2.87 15.09 24.22
CA GLN A 111 -4.04 14.34 24.70
C GLN A 111 -4.00 12.88 24.20
N GLY A 112 -2.82 12.38 23.79
CA GLY A 112 -2.67 11.03 23.27
C GLY A 112 -3.62 10.74 22.13
N TYR A 113 -4.41 9.69 22.22
CA TYR A 113 -5.39 9.27 21.23
C TYR A 113 -6.54 10.27 21.01
N ASP A 114 -6.86 11.09 22.00
CA ASP A 114 -7.91 12.10 21.93
C ASP A 114 -7.41 13.42 21.33
N THR A 115 -6.13 13.54 21.00
CA THR A 115 -5.55 14.73 20.38
C THR A 115 -6.24 15.00 19.04
N LEU A 116 -6.77 16.20 18.88
CA LEU A 116 -7.30 16.68 17.60
C LEU A 116 -6.14 16.95 16.63
N VAL A 117 -6.24 16.40 15.44
CA VAL A 117 -5.23 16.52 14.37
C VAL A 117 -5.88 17.11 13.10
N GLY A 118 -5.07 17.50 12.11
CA GLY A 118 -5.52 18.11 10.87
C GLY A 118 -5.49 19.64 10.88
N GLU A 119 -6.23 20.31 10.00
CA GLU A 119 -6.09 21.75 9.72
C GLU A 119 -6.22 22.68 10.94
N ARG A 120 -6.97 22.28 11.97
CA ARG A 120 -7.19 23.08 13.20
C ARG A 120 -6.66 22.40 14.45
N GLY A 121 -5.89 21.34 14.31
CA GLY A 121 -5.28 20.59 15.40
C GLY A 121 -3.77 20.48 15.26
N VAL A 122 -3.19 19.48 15.96
CA VAL A 122 -1.76 19.21 15.88
C VAL A 122 -1.39 18.75 14.48
N THR A 123 -0.34 19.37 13.93
CA THR A 123 0.22 18.96 12.63
C THR A 123 1.10 17.73 12.81
N LEU A 124 0.78 16.67 12.07
CA LEU A 124 1.56 15.44 12.06
C LEU A 124 2.65 15.49 10.97
N SER A 125 3.80 14.89 11.24
CA SER A 125 4.83 14.64 10.24
C SER A 125 4.35 13.67 9.15
N GLY A 126 5.04 13.58 8.03
CA GLY A 126 4.73 12.64 6.96
C GLY A 126 4.70 11.19 7.45
N GLY A 127 5.71 10.78 8.25
CA GLY A 127 5.80 9.44 8.81
C GLY A 127 4.69 9.11 9.83
N GLU A 128 4.27 10.09 10.64
CA GLU A 128 3.15 9.91 11.57
C GLU A 128 1.82 9.74 10.83
N ARG A 129 1.57 10.56 9.78
CA ARG A 129 0.39 10.38 8.92
C ARG A 129 0.37 9.00 8.28
N GLN A 130 1.52 8.55 7.80
CA GLN A 130 1.64 7.24 7.17
C GLN A 130 1.35 6.09 8.15
N ARG A 131 1.90 6.15 9.37
CA ARG A 131 1.61 5.15 10.39
C ARG A 131 0.14 5.12 10.81
N ILE A 132 -0.55 6.26 10.83
CA ILE A 132 -2.02 6.29 11.03
C ILE A 132 -2.74 5.59 9.87
N ALA A 133 -2.33 5.82 8.62
CA ALA A 133 -2.93 5.13 7.48
C ALA A 133 -2.68 3.62 7.51
N ILE A 134 -1.50 3.19 7.93
CA ILE A 134 -1.19 1.77 8.13
C ILE A 134 -2.04 1.18 9.28
N ALA A 135 -2.21 1.90 10.39
CA ALA A 135 -3.09 1.49 11.49
C ALA A 135 -4.55 1.31 11.02
N ARG A 136 -5.05 2.21 10.15
CA ARG A 136 -6.37 2.05 9.50
C ARG A 136 -6.46 0.75 8.71
N ALA A 137 -5.43 0.43 7.92
CA ALA A 137 -5.40 -0.78 7.09
C ALA A 137 -5.31 -2.05 7.95
N ILE A 138 -4.54 -2.01 9.04
CA ILE A 138 -4.46 -3.11 10.02
C ILE A 138 -5.81 -3.31 10.70
N LEU A 139 -6.45 -2.23 11.20
CA LEU A 139 -7.74 -2.27 11.88
C LEU A 139 -8.87 -2.75 10.96
N ARG A 140 -8.76 -2.47 9.65
CA ARG A 140 -9.72 -2.93 8.65
C ARG A 140 -9.68 -4.43 8.46
N ASP A 141 -8.53 -5.06 8.63
CA ASP A 141 -8.30 -6.51 8.54
C ASP A 141 -8.80 -7.16 7.24
N ALA A 142 -8.60 -6.48 6.12
CA ALA A 142 -9.00 -6.98 4.81
C ALA A 142 -8.00 -8.01 4.26
N PRO A 143 -8.47 -9.06 3.51
CA PRO A 143 -7.59 -10.09 2.95
C PRO A 143 -6.66 -9.59 1.85
N ILE A 144 -7.00 -8.49 1.18
CA ILE A 144 -6.20 -7.88 0.13
C ILE A 144 -5.71 -6.52 0.61
N LEU A 145 -4.40 -6.29 0.53
CA LEU A 145 -3.75 -5.03 0.89
C LEU A 145 -3.13 -4.39 -0.35
N LEU A 146 -3.53 -3.16 -0.63
CA LEU A 146 -2.93 -2.32 -1.66
C LEU A 146 -2.05 -1.28 -0.98
N LEU A 147 -0.78 -1.24 -1.35
CA LEU A 147 0.19 -0.26 -0.84
C LEU A 147 0.66 0.60 -2.01
N ASP A 148 0.25 1.86 -2.02
CA ASP A 148 0.82 2.88 -2.91
C ASP A 148 1.96 3.54 -2.14
N GLU A 149 3.21 3.24 -2.50
CA GLU A 149 4.37 3.48 -1.66
C GLU A 149 4.60 4.95 -1.34
N ALA A 150 4.57 5.24 -0.07
CA ALA A 150 4.65 6.57 0.48
C ALA A 150 5.79 6.70 1.48
N THR A 151 7.01 6.69 1.02
CA THR A 151 8.15 6.84 1.92
C THR A 151 9.20 7.83 1.41
N SER A 152 8.92 8.52 0.32
CA SER A 152 9.88 9.34 -0.42
C SER A 152 10.38 10.62 0.29
N ALA A 153 9.89 10.94 1.49
CA ALA A 153 10.25 12.17 2.22
C ALA A 153 10.39 11.96 3.74
N LEU A 154 10.75 10.76 4.19
CA LEU A 154 10.91 10.44 5.60
C LEU A 154 12.38 10.47 6.00
N ASP A 155 12.65 10.90 7.24
CA ASP A 155 13.95 10.68 7.88
C ASP A 155 14.16 9.19 8.18
N ALA A 156 15.41 8.79 8.42
CA ALA A 156 15.80 7.37 8.56
C ALA A 156 15.09 6.63 9.71
N GLU A 157 14.72 7.34 10.79
CA GLU A 157 14.02 6.72 11.93
C GLU A 157 12.56 6.45 11.60
N ASN A 158 11.86 7.44 11.06
CA ASN A 158 10.48 7.30 10.60
C ASN A 158 10.37 6.28 9.46
N GLU A 159 11.37 6.21 8.59
CA GLU A 159 11.44 5.22 7.52
C GLU A 159 11.44 3.79 8.05
N ARG A 160 12.31 3.48 9.03
CA ARG A 160 12.36 2.15 9.64
C ARG A 160 11.05 1.79 10.34
N ALA A 161 10.46 2.73 11.07
CA ALA A 161 9.20 2.52 11.76
C ALA A 161 8.05 2.23 10.75
N VAL A 162 7.98 2.98 9.66
CA VAL A 162 6.99 2.77 8.59
C VAL A 162 7.22 1.42 7.90
N GLN A 163 8.48 1.04 7.60
CA GLN A 163 8.78 -0.25 6.98
C GLN A 163 8.35 -1.42 7.89
N THR A 164 8.68 -1.37 9.17
CA THR A 164 8.23 -2.38 10.15
C THR A 164 6.71 -2.48 10.19
N ALA A 165 6.02 -1.35 10.20
CA ALA A 165 4.56 -1.30 10.19
C ALA A 165 3.96 -1.92 8.91
N LEU A 166 4.56 -1.65 7.75
CA LEU A 166 4.15 -2.24 6.47
C LEU A 166 4.36 -3.76 6.46
N ASP A 167 5.50 -4.24 6.97
CA ASP A 167 5.78 -5.67 7.06
C ASP A 167 4.74 -6.39 7.95
N HIS A 168 4.36 -5.80 9.07
CA HIS A 168 3.26 -6.30 9.90
C HIS A 168 1.92 -6.29 9.17
N ALA A 169 1.60 -5.20 8.47
CA ALA A 169 0.34 -5.08 7.74
C ALA A 169 0.21 -6.11 6.60
N MET A 170 1.31 -6.53 5.98
CA MET A 170 1.34 -7.52 4.90
C MET A 170 1.26 -8.98 5.37
N GLN A 171 1.49 -9.26 6.67
CA GLN A 171 1.50 -10.63 7.17
C GLN A 171 0.15 -11.33 6.97
N GLY A 172 0.18 -12.52 6.34
CA GLY A 172 -1.01 -13.34 6.13
C GLY A 172 -2.01 -12.80 5.09
N ARG A 173 -1.64 -11.76 4.32
CA ARG A 173 -2.52 -11.10 3.34
C ARG A 173 -1.94 -11.17 1.93
N THR A 174 -2.83 -11.14 0.95
CA THR A 174 -2.42 -10.90 -0.44
C THR A 174 -2.11 -9.41 -0.58
N SER A 175 -0.87 -9.08 -0.96
CA SER A 175 -0.41 -7.69 -0.97
C SER A 175 0.08 -7.28 -2.36
N LEU A 176 -0.45 -6.19 -2.90
CA LEU A 176 0.04 -5.55 -4.12
C LEU A 176 0.70 -4.23 -3.72
N VAL A 177 1.97 -4.07 -4.05
CA VAL A 177 2.78 -2.92 -3.65
C VAL A 177 3.28 -2.19 -4.88
N ILE A 178 2.88 -0.93 -5.07
CA ILE A 178 3.56 -0.04 -6.01
C ILE A 178 4.85 0.39 -5.33
N ALA A 179 5.96 -0.22 -5.72
CA ALA A 179 7.21 -0.11 -5.00
C ALA A 179 8.18 0.89 -5.66
N HIS A 180 8.73 1.78 -4.83
CA HIS A 180 9.78 2.72 -5.19
C HIS A 180 11.07 2.52 -4.38
N ARG A 181 11.12 1.48 -3.52
CA ARG A 181 12.27 1.15 -2.68
C ARG A 181 12.77 -0.26 -2.94
N LEU A 182 14.08 -0.39 -3.02
CA LEU A 182 14.72 -1.68 -3.26
C LEU A 182 14.39 -2.71 -2.17
N ALA A 183 14.33 -2.29 -0.91
CA ALA A 183 14.01 -3.18 0.21
C ALA A 183 12.62 -3.82 0.04
N THR A 184 11.61 -3.03 -0.31
CA THR A 184 10.23 -3.50 -0.56
C THR A 184 10.18 -4.46 -1.75
N ILE A 185 10.92 -4.13 -2.82
CA ILE A 185 10.98 -4.95 -4.05
C ILE A 185 11.66 -6.28 -3.77
N ARG A 186 12.78 -6.28 -3.03
CA ARG A 186 13.51 -7.51 -2.68
C ARG A 186 12.71 -8.44 -1.75
N ALA A 187 11.84 -7.89 -0.94
CA ALA A 187 10.98 -8.66 -0.03
C ALA A 187 9.71 -9.21 -0.70
N ALA A 188 9.46 -8.88 -1.96
CA ALA A 188 8.32 -9.38 -2.72
C ALA A 188 8.58 -10.80 -3.24
N ASP A 189 7.52 -11.62 -3.25
CA ASP A 189 7.59 -12.98 -3.83
C ASP A 189 7.72 -12.94 -5.35
N ARG A 190 7.17 -11.88 -5.97
CA ARG A 190 7.19 -11.67 -7.41
C ARG A 190 7.15 -10.16 -7.72
N ILE A 191 7.81 -9.81 -8.81
CA ILE A 191 7.86 -8.45 -9.34
C ILE A 191 7.24 -8.46 -10.72
N VAL A 192 6.38 -7.49 -10.99
CA VAL A 192 5.81 -7.19 -12.30
C VAL A 192 6.27 -5.81 -12.72
N VAL A 193 6.89 -5.74 -13.88
CA VAL A 193 7.34 -4.48 -14.49
C VAL A 193 6.28 -4.03 -15.49
N LEU A 194 5.62 -2.92 -15.20
CA LEU A 194 4.68 -2.29 -16.11
C LEU A 194 5.41 -1.26 -16.98
N ASP A 195 5.20 -1.36 -18.29
CA ASP A 195 5.59 -0.34 -19.26
C ASP A 195 4.49 -0.13 -20.28
N ARG A 196 4.11 1.13 -20.51
CA ARG A 196 3.10 1.53 -21.49
C ARG A 196 1.81 0.70 -21.43
N GLY A 197 1.32 0.46 -20.21
CA GLY A 197 0.08 -0.29 -19.99
C GLY A 197 0.15 -1.81 -20.22
N ARG A 198 1.36 -2.38 -20.28
CA ARG A 198 1.59 -3.82 -20.48
C ARG A 198 2.58 -4.35 -19.43
N ILE A 199 2.55 -5.65 -19.18
CA ILE A 199 3.60 -6.33 -18.42
C ILE A 199 4.78 -6.52 -19.38
N ALA A 200 5.87 -5.80 -19.11
CA ALA A 200 7.12 -5.91 -19.87
C ALA A 200 7.99 -7.06 -19.37
N GLU A 201 8.08 -7.21 -18.05
CA GLU A 201 8.89 -8.24 -17.40
C GLU A 201 8.17 -8.74 -16.14
N GLU A 202 8.46 -10.00 -15.79
CA GLU A 202 7.94 -10.65 -14.60
C GLU A 202 8.96 -11.65 -14.07
N GLY A 203 9.16 -11.70 -12.75
CA GLY A 203 10.08 -12.60 -12.09
C GLY A 203 10.40 -12.18 -10.66
N ASP A 204 11.38 -12.82 -10.04
CA ASP A 204 12.00 -12.36 -8.80
C ASP A 204 13.12 -11.35 -9.08
N HIS A 205 13.62 -10.71 -8.02
CA HIS A 205 14.65 -9.67 -8.11
C HIS A 205 15.91 -10.17 -8.83
N ALA A 206 16.42 -11.35 -8.44
CA ALA A 206 17.68 -11.87 -8.98
C ALA A 206 17.56 -12.22 -10.46
N ALA A 207 16.46 -12.88 -10.84
CA ALA A 207 16.20 -13.25 -12.24
C ALA A 207 16.03 -12.01 -13.13
N LEU A 208 15.35 -10.96 -12.65
CA LEU A 208 15.12 -9.74 -13.40
C LEU A 208 16.40 -8.89 -13.54
N VAL A 209 17.25 -8.84 -12.52
CA VAL A 209 18.58 -8.19 -12.61
C VAL A 209 19.45 -8.94 -13.62
N ALA A 210 19.50 -10.28 -13.57
CA ALA A 210 20.31 -11.09 -14.48
C ALA A 210 19.90 -10.98 -15.96
N ARG A 211 18.66 -10.58 -16.26
CA ARG A 211 18.19 -10.36 -17.63
C ARG A 211 18.68 -9.06 -18.25
N ASP A 212 19.23 -8.14 -17.45
CA ASP A 212 19.70 -6.80 -17.88
C ASP A 212 18.65 -6.02 -18.69
N GLY A 213 17.38 -6.20 -18.35
CA GLY A 213 16.23 -5.61 -19.03
C GLY A 213 15.80 -4.24 -18.50
N LEU A 214 14.52 -3.94 -18.66
CA LEU A 214 13.93 -2.70 -18.15
C LEU A 214 14.03 -2.62 -16.62
N TYR A 215 13.78 -3.74 -15.93
CA TYR A 215 13.90 -3.81 -14.48
C TYR A 215 15.29 -3.46 -13.98
N ALA A 216 16.32 -4.06 -14.56
CA ALA A 216 17.71 -3.81 -14.16
C ALA A 216 18.07 -2.33 -14.32
N ARG A 217 17.67 -1.71 -15.43
CA ARG A 217 17.87 -0.26 -15.67
C ARG A 217 17.13 0.61 -14.65
N LEU A 218 15.85 0.28 -14.33
CA LEU A 218 15.07 1.02 -13.32
C LEU A 218 15.72 0.86 -11.93
N ALA A 219 16.15 -0.36 -11.59
CA ALA A 219 16.80 -0.64 -10.32
C ALA A 219 18.13 0.14 -10.18
N ALA A 220 18.95 0.17 -11.21
CA ALA A 220 20.20 0.94 -11.22
C ALA A 220 19.97 2.45 -11.07
N LEU A 221 18.97 3.01 -11.76
CA LEU A 221 18.64 4.44 -11.71
C LEU A 221 18.04 4.87 -10.35
N GLN A 222 17.20 4.05 -9.75
CA GLN A 222 16.48 4.41 -8.52
C GLN A 222 17.23 4.05 -7.24
N PHE A 223 18.10 3.04 -7.27
CA PHE A 223 18.68 2.45 -6.06
C PHE A 223 20.21 2.38 -6.07
N GLY A 224 20.87 2.82 -7.15
CA GLY A 224 22.29 2.60 -7.35
C GLY A 224 22.58 1.17 -7.83
N ASP A 225 23.85 0.73 -7.76
CA ASP A 225 24.25 -0.55 -8.31
C ASP A 225 23.42 -1.72 -7.71
N PRO A 226 22.61 -2.43 -8.50
CA PRO A 226 21.77 -3.52 -8.00
C PRO A 226 22.54 -4.77 -7.58
N GLY A 227 23.87 -4.77 -7.74
CA GLY A 227 24.80 -5.86 -7.41
C GLY A 227 25.55 -5.70 -6.09
N ALA A 228 25.32 -4.62 -5.34
CA ALA A 228 26.00 -4.37 -4.05
C ALA A 228 25.18 -4.87 -2.85
#